data_606fdae4d315683b7ed934ebe81d0b38
#
_entry.id   606fdae4d315683b7ed934ebe81d0b38
#
_cell.length_a   1.000
_cell.length_b   1.000
_cell.length_c   1.000
_cell.angle_alpha   90.00
_cell.angle_beta   90.00
_cell.angle_gamma   90.00
#
_symmetry.space_group_name_H-M   'P 1'
#
loop_
_entity.id
_entity.type
_entity.pdbx_description
1 polymer ?
#
loop_
_entity_poly.entity_id
_entity_poly.type
_entity_poly.pdbx_seq_one_letter_code
_entity_poly.pdbx_strand_id
1 'polypeptide(L)'
;MTFMHTWIFAGLCEKNDLMLYLCKILASSGKRVLLVDGTLQQKYGHGVGDSQQSLRIAEFEGFDIACHFVTSAAVENHLEVNGEHLDSYDYVLYDVETSHFASRNLWLTADIRVWVSDYERYNLERGKGWLERLLEEQSLPGELSFQRILINGVDCKLEARYLWAYLEGSPFVWTGESLILPWDELTAAVKLENEHHRRVQLRPLSRNYKKSLCRVVEQLTGWESVRSRRAMKDAERMRA
;
A
#
# COMPACT_ATOMS: atom_id res chain seq x y z
N MET A 1 -7.48 15.78 19.03
CA MET A 1 -6.28 15.61 18.18
C MET A 1 -6.44 14.30 17.44
N THR A 2 -6.55 14.34 16.14
CA THR A 2 -6.55 13.14 15.31
C THR A 2 -5.08 12.69 15.21
N PHE A 3 -4.77 11.45 15.59
CA PHE A 3 -3.42 10.92 15.43
C PHE A 3 -3.25 10.52 13.95
N MET A 4 -2.19 11.01 13.32
CA MET A 4 -1.77 10.55 12.00
C MET A 4 -1.30 9.10 12.09
N HIS A 5 -1.75 8.28 11.15
CA HIS A 5 -1.29 6.90 11.01
C HIS A 5 -0.34 6.78 9.84
N THR A 6 0.82 6.23 10.08
CA THR A 6 1.86 6.02 9.07
C THR A 6 2.02 4.54 8.75
N TRP A 7 1.77 4.16 7.51
CA TRP A 7 1.87 2.78 7.03
C TRP A 7 2.89 2.64 5.91
N ILE A 8 3.76 1.65 6.00
CA ILE A 8 4.74 1.33 4.95
C ILE A 8 4.38 -0.01 4.32
N PHE A 9 4.18 -0.02 3.02
CA PHE A 9 4.00 -1.22 2.22
C PHE A 9 5.26 -1.47 1.41
N ALA A 10 6.03 -2.46 1.81
CA ALA A 10 7.26 -2.86 1.15
C ALA A 10 7.06 -4.14 0.36
N GLY A 11 7.74 -4.27 -0.76
CA GLY A 11 7.71 -5.47 -1.60
C GLY A 11 8.11 -5.18 -3.02
N LEU A 12 8.48 -6.24 -3.73
CA LEU A 12 9.00 -6.16 -5.09
C LEU A 12 7.95 -6.45 -6.17
N CYS A 13 6.75 -6.86 -5.76
CA CYS A 13 5.62 -7.10 -6.66
C CYS A 13 4.83 -5.82 -6.93
N GLU A 14 4.09 -5.82 -8.02
CA GLU A 14 3.22 -4.71 -8.40
C GLU A 14 1.97 -4.67 -7.52
N LYS A 15 1.89 -3.68 -6.63
CA LYS A 15 0.85 -3.54 -5.61
C LYS A 15 0.01 -2.26 -5.74
N ASN A 16 0.14 -1.54 -6.85
CA ASN A 16 -0.51 -0.25 -7.10
C ASN A 16 -2.01 -0.28 -6.84
N ASP A 17 -2.71 -1.31 -7.34
CA ASP A 17 -4.16 -1.42 -7.16
C ASP A 17 -4.56 -1.57 -5.71
N LEU A 18 -3.84 -2.42 -4.96
CA LEU A 18 -4.06 -2.56 -3.53
C LEU A 18 -3.96 -1.21 -2.83
N MET A 19 -2.90 -0.44 -3.13
CA MET A 19 -2.67 0.86 -2.53
C MET A 19 -3.78 1.86 -2.88
N LEU A 20 -4.15 1.96 -4.16
CA LEU A 20 -5.22 2.84 -4.62
C LEU A 20 -6.57 2.48 -4.00
N TYR A 21 -6.90 1.18 -3.92
CA TYR A 21 -8.15 0.73 -3.31
C TYR A 21 -8.18 1.00 -1.81
N LEU A 22 -7.07 0.80 -1.09
CA LEU A 22 -6.97 1.13 0.34
C LEU A 22 -7.17 2.63 0.57
N CYS A 23 -6.47 3.49 -0.20
CA CYS A 23 -6.59 4.93 -0.09
C CYS A 23 -8.05 5.39 -0.33
N LYS A 24 -8.71 4.88 -1.38
CA LYS A 24 -10.09 5.23 -1.67
C LYS A 24 -11.06 4.78 -0.57
N ILE A 25 -10.88 3.59 0.01
CA ILE A 25 -11.72 3.11 1.12
C ILE A 25 -11.53 3.97 2.36
N LEU A 26 -10.30 4.34 2.69
CA LEU A 26 -10.01 5.23 3.82
C LEU A 26 -10.61 6.62 3.59
N ALA A 27 -10.39 7.21 2.41
CA ALA A 27 -10.91 8.52 2.03
C ALA A 27 -12.45 8.55 2.06
N SER A 28 -13.12 7.51 1.55
CA SER A 28 -14.59 7.41 1.58
C SER A 28 -15.16 7.34 2.99
N SER A 29 -14.36 7.02 3.99
CA SER A 29 -14.75 7.05 5.41
C SER A 29 -14.54 8.42 6.07
N GLY A 30 -14.29 9.48 5.28
CA GLY A 30 -14.07 10.84 5.74
C GLY A 30 -12.66 11.09 6.27
N LYS A 31 -11.67 10.29 5.86
CA LYS A 31 -10.26 10.42 6.25
C LYS A 31 -9.46 11.17 5.19
N ARG A 32 -8.57 12.07 5.63
CA ARG A 32 -7.56 12.64 4.74
C ARG A 32 -6.44 11.64 4.56
N VAL A 33 -6.15 11.28 3.33
CA VAL A 33 -5.20 10.21 3.00
C VAL A 33 -4.17 10.73 2.01
N LEU A 34 -2.89 10.47 2.28
CA LEU A 34 -1.78 10.69 1.37
C LEU A 34 -1.16 9.35 0.98
N LEU A 35 -1.09 9.08 -0.31
CA LEU A 35 -0.32 7.99 -0.89
C LEU A 35 1.02 8.53 -1.38
N VAL A 36 2.12 7.95 -0.92
CA VAL A 36 3.47 8.34 -1.31
C VAL A 36 4.07 7.27 -2.20
N ASP A 37 4.40 7.65 -3.44
CA ASP A 37 5.02 6.78 -4.44
C ASP A 37 6.54 6.69 -4.22
N GLY A 38 6.98 5.63 -3.54
CA GLY A 38 8.38 5.24 -3.38
C GLY A 38 8.78 4.08 -4.29
N THR A 39 8.04 3.85 -5.39
CA THR A 39 8.33 2.80 -6.35
C THR A 39 9.37 3.25 -7.39
N LEU A 40 10.07 2.29 -7.99
CA LEU A 40 11.06 2.58 -9.03
C LEU A 40 10.41 3.09 -10.33
N GLN A 41 9.24 2.56 -10.66
CA GLN A 41 8.55 2.90 -11.91
C GLN A 41 7.68 4.14 -11.80
N GLN A 42 7.37 4.58 -10.59
CA GLN A 42 6.55 5.77 -10.28
C GLN A 42 5.24 5.83 -11.09
N LYS A 43 4.54 4.71 -11.16
CA LYS A 43 3.34 4.54 -12.00
C LYS A 43 2.15 5.40 -11.56
N TYR A 44 2.06 5.77 -10.30
CA TYR A 44 0.92 6.52 -9.77
C TYR A 44 0.74 7.86 -10.50
N GLY A 45 1.84 8.54 -10.85
CA GLY A 45 1.81 9.79 -11.60
C GLY A 45 1.09 9.68 -12.94
N HIS A 46 1.11 8.51 -13.59
CA HIS A 46 0.38 8.29 -14.84
C HIS A 46 -1.13 8.13 -14.66
N GLY A 47 -1.56 7.73 -13.44
CA GLY A 47 -2.98 7.62 -13.09
C GLY A 47 -3.65 8.96 -12.84
N VAL A 48 -2.89 10.00 -12.51
CA VAL A 48 -3.39 11.35 -12.28
C VAL A 48 -3.65 12.05 -13.63
N GLY A 49 -4.68 12.89 -13.71
CA GLY A 49 -5.05 13.58 -14.96
C GLY A 49 -3.93 14.46 -15.54
N ASP A 50 -3.92 14.66 -16.85
CA ASP A 50 -2.87 15.39 -17.58
C ASP A 50 -2.57 16.80 -17.04
N SER A 51 -3.60 17.49 -16.55
CA SER A 51 -3.47 18.81 -15.91
C SER A 51 -2.71 18.79 -14.58
N GLN A 52 -2.60 17.63 -13.94
CA GLN A 52 -1.99 17.46 -12.63
C GLN A 52 -0.66 16.71 -12.67
N GLN A 53 -0.27 16.15 -13.82
CA GLN A 53 0.99 15.38 -13.95
C GLN A 53 2.26 16.18 -13.64
N SER A 54 2.20 17.52 -13.73
CA SER A 54 3.31 18.40 -13.32
C SER A 54 3.35 18.65 -11.82
N LEU A 55 2.30 18.32 -11.07
CA LEU A 55 2.25 18.50 -9.64
C LEU A 55 2.94 17.33 -8.95
N ARG A 56 3.77 17.65 -7.96
CA ARG A 56 4.39 16.61 -7.13
C ARG A 56 3.43 15.97 -6.14
N ILE A 57 2.43 16.73 -5.70
CA ILE A 57 1.30 16.22 -4.91
C ILE A 57 0.03 16.65 -5.61
N ALA A 58 -0.83 15.70 -5.92
CA ALA A 58 -2.06 15.90 -6.65
C ALA A 58 -3.23 15.16 -5.98
N GLU A 59 -4.40 15.80 -5.94
CA GLU A 59 -5.63 15.16 -5.52
C GLU A 59 -6.09 14.16 -6.58
N PHE A 60 -6.46 12.95 -6.15
CA PHE A 60 -6.96 11.90 -7.02
C PHE A 60 -8.02 11.06 -6.32
N GLU A 61 -9.23 11.03 -6.85
CA GLU A 61 -10.32 10.17 -6.35
C GLU A 61 -10.62 10.32 -4.83
N GLY A 62 -10.41 11.54 -4.29
CA GLY A 62 -10.70 11.91 -2.91
C GLY A 62 -9.54 11.68 -1.93
N PHE A 63 -8.35 11.39 -2.42
CA PHE A 63 -7.10 11.33 -1.64
C PHE A 63 -5.95 11.98 -2.41
N ASP A 64 -4.87 12.31 -1.72
CA ASP A 64 -3.71 12.91 -2.34
C ASP A 64 -2.65 11.87 -2.70
N ILE A 65 -1.95 12.07 -3.82
CA ILE A 65 -0.82 11.24 -4.26
C ILE A 65 0.43 12.10 -4.39
N ALA A 66 1.50 11.71 -3.72
CA ALA A 66 2.82 12.31 -3.82
C ALA A 66 3.72 11.47 -4.76
N CYS A 67 4.13 12.02 -5.90
CA CYS A 67 4.94 11.36 -6.91
C CYS A 67 6.23 12.13 -7.19
N HIS A 68 7.19 11.45 -7.83
CA HIS A 68 8.46 12.04 -8.29
C HIS A 68 9.37 12.53 -7.16
N PHE A 69 9.27 11.89 -6.00
CA PHE A 69 10.19 12.08 -4.89
C PHE A 69 11.20 10.93 -4.85
N VAL A 70 12.42 11.23 -4.43
CA VAL A 70 13.49 10.24 -4.31
C VAL A 70 13.66 9.72 -2.88
N THR A 71 13.10 10.42 -1.90
CA THR A 71 13.11 10.04 -0.48
C THR A 71 11.86 10.52 0.24
N SER A 72 11.50 9.87 1.33
CA SER A 72 10.39 10.30 2.20
C SER A 72 10.64 11.71 2.81
N ALA A 73 11.88 12.04 3.15
CA ALA A 73 12.22 13.36 3.66
C ALA A 73 11.99 14.48 2.62
N ALA A 74 12.13 14.17 1.32
CA ALA A 74 11.84 15.15 0.27
C ALA A 74 10.33 15.44 0.15
N VAL A 75 9.47 14.47 0.51
CA VAL A 75 8.01 14.67 0.59
C VAL A 75 7.67 15.62 1.75
N GLU A 76 8.22 15.38 2.94
CA GLU A 76 8.03 16.22 4.11
C GLU A 76 8.45 17.66 3.83
N ASN A 77 9.66 17.85 3.32
CA ASN A 77 10.18 19.19 2.98
C ASN A 77 9.33 19.89 1.93
N HIS A 78 8.78 19.15 0.94
CA HIS A 78 7.91 19.74 -0.07
C HIS A 78 6.59 20.23 0.53
N LEU A 79 5.99 19.47 1.42
CA LEU A 79 4.79 19.89 2.14
C LEU A 79 5.06 21.14 2.98
N GLU A 80 6.12 21.14 3.79
CA GLU A 80 6.50 22.26 4.65
C GLU A 80 6.74 23.55 3.85
N VAL A 81 7.45 23.48 2.71
CA VAL A 81 7.67 24.63 1.83
C VAL A 81 6.36 25.21 1.28
N ASN A 82 5.34 24.36 1.07
CA ASN A 82 4.01 24.78 0.63
C ASN A 82 3.06 25.14 1.79
N GLY A 83 3.53 25.15 3.03
CA GLY A 83 2.72 25.49 4.21
C GLY A 83 1.78 24.36 4.64
N GLU A 84 2.04 23.13 4.18
CA GLU A 84 1.32 21.92 4.55
C GLU A 84 2.21 21.02 5.42
N HIS A 85 1.61 20.11 6.17
CA HIS A 85 2.33 19.19 7.05
C HIS A 85 1.74 17.78 6.95
N LEU A 86 2.57 16.76 7.15
CA LEU A 86 2.11 15.36 7.16
C LEU A 86 1.04 15.11 8.20
N ASP A 87 1.11 15.77 9.35
CA ASP A 87 0.14 15.64 10.45
C ASP A 87 -1.27 16.17 10.11
N SER A 88 -1.41 16.87 8.98
CA SER A 88 -2.72 17.26 8.44
C SER A 88 -3.49 16.07 7.85
N TYR A 89 -2.83 14.95 7.58
CA TYR A 89 -3.44 13.72 7.11
C TYR A 89 -3.79 12.79 8.26
N ASP A 90 -4.89 12.05 8.13
CA ASP A 90 -5.23 10.96 9.05
C ASP A 90 -4.39 9.71 8.77
N TYR A 91 -4.09 9.46 7.48
CA TYR A 91 -3.30 8.32 7.03
C TYR A 91 -2.28 8.76 5.98
N VAL A 92 -1.04 8.30 6.15
CA VAL A 92 0.03 8.41 5.14
C VAL A 92 0.49 6.99 4.80
N LEU A 93 0.27 6.59 3.56
CA LEU A 93 0.64 5.27 3.04
C LEU A 93 1.84 5.41 2.12
N TYR A 94 2.92 4.71 2.43
CA TYR A 94 4.11 4.65 1.60
C TYR A 94 4.16 3.35 0.82
N ASP A 95 4.21 3.42 -0.50
CA ASP A 95 4.53 2.28 -1.36
C ASP A 95 6.02 2.27 -1.65
N VAL A 96 6.76 1.29 -1.10
CA VAL A 96 8.22 1.28 -1.11
C VAL A 96 8.77 0.04 -1.80
N GLU A 97 9.60 0.26 -2.83
CA GLU A 97 10.33 -0.81 -3.53
C GLU A 97 11.83 -0.79 -3.24
N THR A 98 12.37 0.33 -2.76
CA THR A 98 13.80 0.45 -2.44
C THR A 98 14.02 0.68 -0.96
N SER A 99 15.11 0.11 -0.43
CA SER A 99 15.51 0.27 0.99
C SER A 99 15.86 1.71 1.37
N HIS A 100 16.17 2.55 0.38
CA HIS A 100 16.66 3.92 0.61
C HIS A 100 15.57 4.99 0.59
N PHE A 101 14.37 4.68 0.06
CA PHE A 101 13.31 5.68 -0.04
C PHE A 101 12.83 6.17 1.31
N ALA A 102 12.47 5.25 2.19
CA ALA A 102 12.04 5.56 3.55
C ALA A 102 13.25 5.74 4.48
N SER A 103 13.28 6.82 5.24
CA SER A 103 14.33 7.06 6.21
C SER A 103 14.31 6.03 7.35
N ARG A 104 15.45 5.86 8.03
CA ARG A 104 15.53 5.03 9.23
C ARG A 104 14.47 5.40 10.26
N ASN A 105 14.29 6.71 10.49
CA ASN A 105 13.30 7.19 11.44
C ASN A 105 11.88 6.77 11.05
N LEU A 106 11.52 6.90 9.76
CA LEU A 106 10.23 6.50 9.23
C LEU A 106 9.99 4.98 9.44
N TRP A 107 11.02 4.13 9.19
CA TRP A 107 10.93 2.71 9.48
C TRP A 107 10.68 2.41 10.95
N LEU A 108 11.30 3.15 11.86
CA LEU A 108 11.15 2.93 13.30
C LEU A 108 9.81 3.42 13.84
N THR A 109 9.30 4.54 13.34
CA THR A 109 8.11 5.22 13.88
C THR A 109 6.81 4.84 13.18
N ALA A 110 6.86 4.20 12.02
CA ALA A 110 5.66 3.75 11.31
C ALA A 110 4.79 2.86 12.21
N ASP A 111 3.48 3.11 12.22
CA ASP A 111 2.51 2.32 13.01
C ASP A 111 2.41 0.90 12.47
N ILE A 112 2.43 0.76 11.14
CA ILE A 112 2.31 -0.54 10.47
C ILE A 112 3.33 -0.64 9.34
N ARG A 113 3.97 -1.81 9.27
CA ARG A 113 4.81 -2.24 8.16
C ARG A 113 4.23 -3.49 7.57
N VAL A 114 4.04 -3.47 6.26
CA VAL A 114 3.44 -4.58 5.51
C VAL A 114 4.46 -5.05 4.48
N TRP A 115 4.74 -6.34 4.49
CA TRP A 115 5.43 -6.99 3.39
C TRP A 115 4.39 -7.53 2.41
N VAL A 116 4.43 -7.03 1.19
CA VAL A 116 3.55 -7.47 0.10
C VAL A 116 4.36 -8.33 -0.87
N SER A 117 3.86 -9.51 -1.15
CA SER A 117 4.44 -10.44 -2.13
C SER A 117 3.37 -11.02 -3.03
N ASP A 118 3.78 -11.72 -4.06
CA ASP A 118 2.94 -12.50 -4.96
C ASP A 118 3.43 -13.95 -5.05
N TYR A 119 2.92 -14.71 -6.02
CA TYR A 119 3.28 -16.11 -6.26
C TYR A 119 4.51 -16.27 -7.14
N GLU A 120 5.12 -15.19 -7.62
CA GLU A 120 6.28 -15.26 -8.49
C GLU A 120 7.54 -15.60 -7.71
N ARG A 121 8.17 -16.73 -8.07
CA ARG A 121 9.40 -17.20 -7.43
C ARG A 121 10.49 -16.13 -7.41
N TYR A 122 10.61 -15.36 -8.48
CA TYR A 122 11.58 -14.27 -8.58
C TYR A 122 11.42 -13.23 -7.48
N ASN A 123 10.18 -12.79 -7.20
CA ASN A 123 9.89 -11.82 -6.14
C ASN A 123 10.13 -12.41 -4.75
N LEU A 124 9.79 -13.69 -4.57
CA LEU A 124 10.01 -14.38 -3.28
C LEU A 124 11.50 -14.53 -2.97
N GLU A 125 12.31 -15.02 -3.93
CA GLU A 125 13.75 -15.20 -3.73
C GLU A 125 14.49 -13.88 -3.47
N ARG A 126 14.11 -12.82 -4.19
CA ARG A 126 14.71 -11.50 -3.99
C ARG A 126 14.22 -10.79 -2.73
N GLY A 127 13.02 -11.14 -2.27
CA GLY A 127 12.41 -10.52 -1.10
C GLY A 127 13.26 -10.68 0.17
N LYS A 128 13.82 -11.86 0.40
CA LYS A 128 14.71 -12.10 1.53
C LYS A 128 15.95 -11.20 1.48
N GLY A 129 16.65 -11.17 0.37
CA GLY A 129 17.83 -10.33 0.20
C GLY A 129 17.51 -8.82 0.27
N TRP A 130 16.29 -8.42 -0.08
CA TRP A 130 15.83 -7.05 0.08
C TRP A 130 15.64 -6.69 1.56
N LEU A 131 15.02 -7.58 2.34
CA LEU A 131 14.82 -7.40 3.79
C LEU A 131 16.15 -7.39 4.55
N GLU A 132 17.10 -8.25 4.18
CA GLU A 132 18.45 -8.28 4.74
C GLU A 132 19.18 -6.95 4.48
N ARG A 133 19.16 -6.45 3.23
CA ARG A 133 19.73 -5.15 2.88
C ARG A 133 19.08 -4.00 3.64
N LEU A 134 17.75 -3.99 3.75
CA LEU A 134 17.04 -2.97 4.51
C LEU A 134 17.57 -2.89 5.95
N LEU A 135 17.74 -4.03 6.60
CA LEU A 135 18.24 -4.10 7.96
C LEU A 135 19.65 -3.51 8.08
N GLU A 136 20.54 -3.90 7.16
CA GLU A 136 21.94 -3.47 7.16
C GLU A 136 22.07 -1.98 6.83
N GLU A 137 21.49 -1.54 5.71
CA GLU A 137 21.62 -0.17 5.20
C GLU A 137 20.99 0.87 6.11
N GLN A 138 19.86 0.54 6.72
CA GLN A 138 19.15 1.42 7.64
C GLN A 138 19.54 1.20 9.11
N SER A 139 20.43 0.23 9.39
CA SER A 139 20.82 -0.16 10.76
C SER A 139 19.61 -0.37 11.67
N LEU A 140 18.60 -1.09 11.15
CA LEU A 140 17.36 -1.34 11.88
C LEU A 140 17.53 -2.45 12.92
N PRO A 141 16.77 -2.41 14.04
CA PRO A 141 16.73 -3.54 14.97
C PRO A 141 16.00 -4.72 14.33
N GLY A 142 16.49 -5.93 14.55
CA GLY A 142 15.86 -7.16 14.05
C GLY A 142 14.49 -7.50 14.66
N GLU A 143 14.00 -6.67 15.58
CA GLU A 143 12.70 -6.86 16.25
C GLU A 143 11.55 -6.11 15.58
N LEU A 144 11.80 -5.42 14.45
CA LEU A 144 10.72 -4.74 13.74
C LEU A 144 9.68 -5.73 13.25
N SER A 145 8.43 -5.40 13.56
CA SER A 145 7.29 -6.24 13.16
C SER A 145 6.77 -5.86 11.78
N PHE A 146 6.46 -6.89 11.00
CA PHE A 146 5.81 -6.78 9.70
C PHE A 146 4.55 -7.65 9.65
N GLN A 147 3.51 -7.15 8.99
CA GLN A 147 2.36 -7.93 8.55
C GLN A 147 2.60 -8.45 7.13
N ARG A 148 1.92 -9.51 6.74
CA ARG A 148 2.09 -10.15 5.43
C ARG A 148 0.83 -10.11 4.60
N ILE A 149 0.98 -9.62 3.37
CA ILE A 149 -0.09 -9.68 2.37
C ILE A 149 0.44 -10.40 1.13
N LEU A 150 -0.30 -11.39 0.65
CA LEU A 150 -0.04 -12.08 -0.59
C LEU A 150 -1.09 -11.65 -1.60
N ILE A 151 -0.65 -11.04 -2.69
CA ILE A 151 -1.53 -10.61 -3.78
C ILE A 151 -1.52 -11.63 -4.92
N ASN A 152 -2.47 -11.50 -5.83
CA ASN A 152 -2.64 -12.39 -6.98
C ASN A 152 -2.75 -13.88 -6.58
N GLY A 153 -3.45 -14.14 -5.47
CA GLY A 153 -3.68 -15.49 -4.97
C GLY A 153 -4.46 -16.34 -5.96
N VAL A 154 -3.85 -17.43 -6.42
CA VAL A 154 -4.44 -18.38 -7.36
C VAL A 154 -4.71 -19.72 -6.66
N ASP A 155 -5.75 -20.43 -7.13
CA ASP A 155 -6.01 -21.80 -6.67
C ASP A 155 -5.01 -22.76 -7.33
N CYS A 156 -3.93 -23.02 -6.62
CA CYS A 156 -2.86 -23.90 -7.07
C CYS A 156 -2.30 -24.73 -5.90
N LYS A 157 -1.38 -25.64 -6.20
CA LYS A 157 -0.75 -26.50 -5.19
C LYS A 157 0.24 -25.77 -4.27
N LEU A 158 0.52 -24.51 -4.53
CA LEU A 158 1.44 -23.70 -3.72
C LEU A 158 0.68 -23.06 -2.56
N GLU A 159 0.79 -23.63 -1.39
CA GLU A 159 0.18 -23.06 -0.18
C GLU A 159 0.95 -21.81 0.29
N ALA A 160 0.25 -20.85 0.88
CA ALA A 160 0.86 -19.61 1.39
C ALA A 160 2.04 -19.88 2.35
N ARG A 161 1.95 -20.92 3.20
CA ARG A 161 3.07 -21.31 4.09
C ARG A 161 4.35 -21.64 3.32
N TYR A 162 4.23 -22.30 2.17
CA TYR A 162 5.39 -22.61 1.31
C TYR A 162 6.01 -21.34 0.74
N LEU A 163 5.19 -20.39 0.31
CA LEU A 163 5.68 -19.12 -0.22
C LEU A 163 6.36 -18.29 0.87
N TRP A 164 5.81 -18.26 2.07
CA TRP A 164 6.42 -17.56 3.19
C TRP A 164 7.70 -18.23 3.70
N ALA A 165 7.92 -19.52 3.43
CA ALA A 165 9.17 -20.21 3.77
C ALA A 165 10.39 -19.58 3.11
N TYR A 166 10.25 -18.92 1.96
CA TYR A 166 11.32 -18.13 1.34
C TYR A 166 11.85 -17.01 2.23
N LEU A 167 11.01 -16.50 3.15
CA LEU A 167 11.35 -15.45 4.09
C LEU A 167 11.73 -15.99 5.48
N GLU A 168 11.79 -17.31 5.65
CA GLU A 168 12.25 -17.91 6.89
C GLU A 168 13.71 -17.55 7.16
N GLY A 169 13.99 -17.25 8.44
CA GLY A 169 15.30 -16.78 8.88
C GLY A 169 15.54 -15.29 8.58
N SER A 170 14.56 -14.55 8.05
CA SER A 170 14.65 -13.09 8.05
C SER A 170 14.62 -12.59 9.50
N PRO A 171 15.33 -11.50 9.81
CA PRO A 171 15.49 -11.03 11.18
C PRO A 171 14.24 -10.33 11.75
N PHE A 172 13.20 -10.15 10.93
CA PHE A 172 11.99 -9.42 11.33
C PHE A 172 10.94 -10.32 11.97
N VAL A 173 10.10 -9.73 12.81
CA VAL A 173 8.99 -10.42 13.47
C VAL A 173 7.73 -10.34 12.59
N TRP A 174 7.18 -11.49 12.22
CA TRP A 174 5.94 -11.54 11.46
C TRP A 174 4.73 -11.50 12.39
N THR A 175 3.85 -10.53 12.21
CA THR A 175 2.66 -10.32 13.05
C THR A 175 1.36 -10.38 12.26
N GLY A 176 0.26 -10.64 12.96
CA GLY A 176 -1.07 -10.74 12.34
C GLY A 176 -1.26 -12.00 11.47
N GLU A 177 -2.44 -12.14 10.92
CA GLU A 177 -2.75 -13.17 9.94
C GLU A 177 -2.11 -12.84 8.59
N SER A 178 -1.65 -13.86 7.87
CA SER A 178 -1.26 -13.68 6.48
C SER A 178 -2.52 -13.54 5.62
N LEU A 179 -2.72 -12.37 5.05
CA LEU A 179 -3.87 -12.08 4.21
C LEU A 179 -3.57 -12.38 2.75
N ILE A 180 -4.57 -12.92 2.05
CA ILE A 180 -4.47 -13.24 0.62
C ILE A 180 -5.55 -12.47 -0.14
N LEU A 181 -5.11 -11.69 -1.13
CA LEU A 181 -6.00 -11.11 -2.14
C LEU A 181 -6.00 -12.02 -3.36
N PRO A 182 -7.16 -12.59 -3.72
CA PRO A 182 -7.24 -13.53 -4.82
C PRO A 182 -7.02 -12.83 -6.17
N TRP A 183 -6.43 -13.54 -7.10
CA TRP A 183 -6.50 -13.19 -8.51
C TRP A 183 -7.79 -13.72 -9.10
N ASP A 184 -8.48 -12.92 -9.87
CA ASP A 184 -9.59 -13.35 -10.73
C ASP A 184 -9.66 -12.44 -11.97
N GLU A 185 -10.20 -13.00 -13.06
CA GLU A 185 -10.26 -12.35 -14.36
C GLU A 185 -11.05 -11.02 -14.31
N LEU A 186 -12.17 -11.00 -13.56
CA LEU A 186 -12.99 -9.79 -13.43
C LEU A 186 -12.21 -8.66 -12.75
N THR A 187 -11.52 -8.95 -11.66
CA THR A 187 -10.70 -7.98 -10.96
C THR A 187 -9.54 -7.51 -11.83
N ALA A 188 -8.90 -8.40 -12.59
CA ALA A 188 -7.85 -8.03 -13.54
C ALA A 188 -8.37 -7.11 -14.66
N ALA A 189 -9.57 -7.37 -15.20
CA ALA A 189 -10.20 -6.49 -16.18
C ALA A 189 -10.51 -5.11 -15.60
N VAL A 190 -11.08 -5.05 -14.40
CA VAL A 190 -11.37 -3.78 -13.70
C VAL A 190 -10.10 -2.97 -13.45
N LYS A 191 -8.99 -3.63 -13.09
CA LYS A 191 -7.69 -2.99 -12.95
C LYS A 191 -7.30 -2.25 -14.23
N LEU A 192 -7.30 -2.94 -15.37
CA LEU A 192 -6.94 -2.37 -16.66
C LEU A 192 -7.88 -1.22 -17.06
N GLU A 193 -9.20 -1.38 -16.85
CA GLU A 193 -10.16 -0.32 -17.12
C GLU A 193 -9.96 0.92 -16.23
N ASN A 194 -9.65 0.71 -14.96
CA ASN A 194 -9.34 1.80 -14.04
C ASN A 194 -8.10 2.57 -14.49
N GLU A 195 -7.02 1.87 -14.85
CA GLU A 195 -5.78 2.46 -15.34
C GLU A 195 -6.02 3.30 -16.62
N HIS A 196 -6.66 2.71 -17.64
CA HIS A 196 -6.94 3.40 -18.89
C HIS A 196 -7.86 4.59 -18.75
N HIS A 197 -8.81 4.56 -17.82
CA HIS A 197 -9.74 5.65 -17.57
C HIS A 197 -9.29 6.60 -16.46
N ARG A 198 -8.10 6.39 -15.89
CA ARG A 198 -7.54 7.22 -14.81
C ARG A 198 -8.53 7.41 -13.66
N ARG A 199 -9.06 6.32 -13.15
CA ARG A 199 -10.06 6.30 -12.08
C ARG A 199 -9.85 5.10 -11.18
N VAL A 200 -10.49 5.11 -10.02
CA VAL A 200 -10.49 3.97 -9.09
C VAL A 200 -11.91 3.52 -8.82
N GLN A 201 -12.41 2.56 -9.59
CA GLN A 201 -13.74 1.99 -9.37
C GLN A 201 -13.64 0.65 -8.63
N LEU A 202 -14.29 0.56 -7.46
CA LEU A 202 -14.35 -0.66 -6.66
C LEU A 202 -15.62 -1.46 -6.92
N ARG A 203 -16.69 -0.81 -7.41
CA ARG A 203 -17.98 -1.47 -7.62
C ARG A 203 -17.93 -2.70 -8.52
N PRO A 204 -17.18 -2.71 -9.65
CA PRO A 204 -17.12 -3.86 -10.54
C PRO A 204 -16.24 -5.01 -10.03
N LEU A 205 -15.40 -4.80 -8.99
CA LEU A 205 -14.52 -5.83 -8.44
C LEU A 205 -15.34 -7.06 -7.99
N SER A 206 -14.73 -8.25 -8.06
CA SER A 206 -15.35 -9.48 -7.63
C SER A 206 -15.73 -9.46 -6.14
N ARG A 207 -16.76 -10.21 -5.77
CA ARG A 207 -17.18 -10.32 -4.36
C ARG A 207 -16.09 -10.88 -3.46
N ASN A 208 -15.33 -11.84 -3.99
CA ASN A 208 -14.26 -12.50 -3.25
C ASN A 208 -13.12 -11.52 -2.99
N TYR A 209 -12.69 -10.78 -4.02
CA TYR A 209 -11.67 -9.75 -3.87
C TYR A 209 -12.07 -8.65 -2.87
N LYS A 210 -13.30 -8.14 -2.99
CA LYS A 210 -13.84 -7.13 -2.04
C LYS A 210 -13.89 -7.65 -0.60
N LYS A 211 -14.24 -8.92 -0.40
CA LYS A 211 -14.23 -9.53 0.94
C LYS A 211 -12.81 -9.59 1.50
N SER A 212 -11.83 -10.00 0.70
CA SER A 212 -10.41 -10.01 1.12
C SER A 212 -9.89 -8.60 1.38
N LEU A 213 -10.23 -7.63 0.55
CA LEU A 213 -9.86 -6.23 0.75
C LEU A 213 -10.45 -5.65 2.04
N CYS A 214 -11.71 -5.97 2.38
CA CYS A 214 -12.29 -5.60 3.68
C CYS A 214 -11.49 -6.20 4.85
N ARG A 215 -11.04 -7.45 4.76
CA ARG A 215 -10.21 -8.07 5.80
C ARG A 215 -8.85 -7.38 5.94
N VAL A 216 -8.25 -6.94 4.83
CA VAL A 216 -7.03 -6.12 4.87
C VAL A 216 -7.31 -4.82 5.63
N VAL A 217 -8.37 -4.11 5.29
CA VAL A 217 -8.76 -2.87 6.01
C VAL A 217 -8.99 -3.14 7.49
N GLU A 218 -9.74 -4.20 7.85
CA GLU A 218 -10.00 -4.59 9.23
C GLU A 218 -8.69 -4.82 10.01
N GLN A 219 -7.78 -5.59 9.45
CA GLN A 219 -6.52 -5.92 10.11
C GLN A 219 -5.60 -4.70 10.27
N LEU A 220 -5.51 -3.84 9.25
CA LEU A 220 -4.63 -2.68 9.28
C LEU A 220 -5.19 -1.52 10.12
N THR A 221 -6.50 -1.31 10.12
CA THR A 221 -7.11 -0.20 10.85
C THR A 221 -7.57 -0.57 12.26
N GLY A 222 -7.74 -1.85 12.55
CA GLY A 222 -8.44 -2.32 13.75
C GLY A 222 -9.95 -2.02 13.73
N TRP A 223 -10.51 -1.67 12.58
CA TRP A 223 -11.95 -1.40 12.50
C TRP A 223 -12.77 -2.68 12.61
N GLU A 224 -13.93 -2.55 13.22
CA GLU A 224 -14.93 -3.63 13.19
C GLU A 224 -15.40 -3.91 11.75
N SER A 225 -15.76 -5.16 11.47
CA SER A 225 -16.23 -5.60 10.14
C SER A 225 -17.43 -4.80 9.60
N VAL A 226 -18.29 -4.29 10.47
CA VAL A 226 -19.41 -3.44 10.05
C VAL A 226 -18.92 -2.12 9.48
N ARG A 227 -17.93 -1.50 10.12
CA ARG A 227 -17.32 -0.25 9.66
C ARG A 227 -16.57 -0.42 8.35
N SER A 228 -15.74 -1.47 8.23
CA SER A 228 -14.98 -1.77 7.02
C SER A 228 -15.90 -2.02 5.81
N ARG A 229 -16.97 -2.79 6.00
CA ARG A 229 -17.97 -3.02 4.94
C ARG A 229 -18.73 -1.74 4.56
N ARG A 230 -19.00 -0.86 5.52
CA ARG A 230 -19.62 0.43 5.23
C ARG A 230 -18.67 1.29 4.40
N ALA A 231 -17.42 1.45 4.82
CA ALA A 231 -16.41 2.21 4.07
C ALA A 231 -16.23 1.67 2.63
N MET A 232 -16.19 0.34 2.46
CA MET A 232 -16.17 -0.29 1.14
C MET A 232 -17.38 0.12 0.29
N LYS A 233 -18.61 0.07 0.84
CA LYS A 233 -19.82 0.47 0.11
C LYS A 233 -19.83 1.96 -0.24
N ASP A 234 -19.30 2.80 0.63
CA ASP A 234 -19.19 4.23 0.40
C ASP A 234 -18.16 4.50 -0.71
N ALA A 235 -17.01 3.79 -0.71
CA ALA A 235 -16.02 3.83 -1.79
C ALA A 235 -16.57 3.34 -3.15
N GLU A 236 -17.44 2.33 -3.16
CA GLU A 236 -18.13 1.87 -4.39
C GLU A 236 -19.06 2.93 -5.01
N ARG A 237 -19.56 3.87 -4.20
CA ARG A 237 -20.50 4.92 -4.61
C ARG A 237 -19.82 6.24 -4.90
N MET A 238 -18.64 6.44 -4.34
CA MET A 238 -17.88 7.68 -4.50
C MET A 238 -17.51 7.84 -5.98
N ARG A 239 -18.03 8.90 -6.59
CA ARG A 239 -17.64 9.34 -7.93
C ARG A 239 -16.61 10.46 -7.75
N ALA A 240 -15.59 10.44 -8.56
CA ALA A 240 -14.66 11.56 -8.66
C ALA A 240 -15.39 12.83 -9.16
#